data_55c7fbcd8a795323d823a4a8bb1d1b2b
#
_entry.id   55c7fbcd8a795323d823a4a8bb1d1b2b
#
_cell.length_a   1.000
_cell.length_b   1.000
_cell.length_c   1.000
_cell.angle_alpha   90.00
_cell.angle_beta   90.00
_cell.angle_gamma   90.00
#
_symmetry.space_group_name_H-M   'P 1'
#
loop_
_entity.id
_entity.type
_entity.pdbx_description
1 polymer ?
#
loop_
_entity_poly.entity_id
_entity_poly.type
_entity_poly.pdbx_seq_one_letter_code
_entity_poly.pdbx_strand_id
1 'polypeptide(L)'
;VRKGNRTMDFDIDEMRAAWFDTSYKLDRRQSFNGKADERRDNLGHQPVELVFGDGFSGRMSQYDLNPARREASGIRAAVIREKGTNSEREMAYAFWLAGFDVKDVTMTDLVSGRETLEDVNVIAFCGGFSNSDVLGSAKGWAGAFLYNP
;
A
#
# COMPACT_ATOMS: atom_id res chain seq x y z
N VAL A 1 16.50 -9.58 22.76
CA VAL A 1 15.32 -10.33 23.26
C VAL A 1 15.52 -10.66 24.72
N ARG A 2 14.50 -10.45 25.55
CA ARG A 2 14.55 -10.72 27.00
C ARG A 2 13.43 -11.71 27.38
N LYS A 3 13.81 -12.74 28.15
CA LYS A 3 12.86 -13.69 28.76
C LYS A 3 13.24 -13.91 30.23
N GLY A 4 12.49 -13.33 31.16
CA GLY A 4 12.85 -13.32 32.57
C GLY A 4 14.18 -12.60 32.80
N ASN A 5 15.13 -13.27 33.44
CA ASN A 5 16.48 -12.75 33.70
C ASN A 5 17.50 -13.08 32.56
N ARG A 6 17.06 -13.72 31.51
CA ARG A 6 17.92 -14.05 30.35
C ARG A 6 17.75 -12.99 29.28
N THR A 7 18.86 -12.45 28.81
CA THR A 7 18.92 -11.52 27.68
C THR A 7 19.76 -12.16 26.58
N MET A 8 19.31 -12.05 25.35
CA MET A 8 20.05 -12.39 24.14
C MET A 8 20.09 -11.17 23.26
N ASP A 9 21.28 -10.75 22.92
CA ASP A 9 21.52 -9.65 22.01
C ASP A 9 21.87 -10.23 20.64
N PHE A 10 21.28 -9.64 19.61
CA PHE A 10 21.49 -10.03 18.22
C PHE A 10 21.90 -8.79 17.44
N ASP A 11 22.92 -8.94 16.63
CA ASP A 11 23.23 -7.96 15.61
C ASP A 11 22.25 -8.11 14.44
N ILE A 12 21.61 -7.02 14.06
CA ILE A 12 20.57 -7.03 13.01
C ILE A 12 21.18 -7.31 11.64
N ASP A 13 22.37 -6.79 11.38
CA ASP A 13 23.02 -6.96 10.09
C ASP A 13 23.57 -8.37 9.92
N GLU A 14 24.10 -8.98 10.98
CA GLU A 14 24.46 -10.39 10.98
C GLU A 14 23.24 -11.29 10.74
N MET A 15 22.13 -11.02 11.41
CA MET A 15 20.89 -11.77 11.22
C MET A 15 20.34 -11.60 9.81
N ARG A 16 20.39 -10.40 9.26
CA ARG A 16 19.98 -10.10 7.88
C ARG A 16 20.84 -10.86 6.89
N ALA A 17 22.15 -10.84 7.07
CA ALA A 17 23.09 -11.57 6.23
C ALA A 17 22.84 -13.09 6.27
N ALA A 18 22.62 -13.64 7.46
CA ALA A 18 22.31 -15.07 7.65
C ALA A 18 20.99 -15.45 6.98
N TRP A 19 19.97 -14.63 7.12
CA TRP A 19 18.66 -14.85 6.48
C TRP A 19 18.75 -14.78 4.96
N PHE A 20 19.52 -13.85 4.41
CA PHE A 20 19.68 -13.65 2.97
C PHE A 20 20.56 -14.70 2.29
N ASP A 21 21.42 -15.39 3.02
CA ASP A 21 22.47 -16.28 2.47
C ASP A 21 21.90 -17.38 1.56
N THR A 22 20.76 -17.98 1.91
CA THR A 22 20.11 -19.01 1.09
C THR A 22 19.61 -18.44 -0.24
N SER A 23 18.94 -17.30 -0.20
CA SER A 23 18.44 -16.61 -1.39
C SER A 23 19.60 -16.18 -2.30
N TYR A 24 20.69 -15.69 -1.72
CA TYR A 24 21.89 -15.34 -2.46
C TYR A 24 22.53 -16.53 -3.19
N LYS A 25 22.64 -17.68 -2.51
CA LYS A 25 23.20 -18.89 -3.14
C LYS A 25 22.35 -19.40 -4.32
N LEU A 26 21.04 -19.26 -4.23
CA LEU A 26 20.11 -19.55 -5.33
C LEU A 26 20.25 -18.49 -6.45
N ASP A 27 20.28 -17.23 -6.09
CA ASP A 27 20.40 -16.11 -7.04
C ASP A 27 21.70 -16.20 -7.88
N ARG A 28 22.82 -16.58 -7.27
CA ARG A 28 24.07 -16.82 -8.00
C ARG A 28 23.97 -17.86 -9.12
N ARG A 29 23.04 -18.81 -9.00
CA ARG A 29 22.81 -19.83 -10.05
C ARG A 29 21.90 -19.35 -11.16
N GLN A 30 21.11 -18.30 -10.92
CA GLN A 30 20.07 -17.80 -11.82
C GLN A 30 20.45 -16.47 -12.46
N SER A 31 21.27 -15.66 -11.80
CA SER A 31 21.65 -14.33 -12.27
C SER A 31 22.98 -14.34 -13.03
N PHE A 32 23.05 -13.51 -14.07
CA PHE A 32 24.25 -13.35 -14.90
C PHE A 32 25.13 -12.20 -14.39
N ASN A 33 26.42 -12.25 -14.78
CA ASN A 33 27.38 -11.13 -14.68
C ASN A 33 27.55 -10.55 -13.28
N GLY A 34 27.60 -11.39 -12.23
CA GLY A 34 27.90 -10.95 -10.88
C GLY A 34 26.78 -10.18 -10.19
N LYS A 35 25.56 -10.12 -10.76
CA LYS A 35 24.44 -9.36 -10.18
C LYS A 35 23.99 -9.86 -8.81
N ALA A 36 24.13 -11.15 -8.52
CA ALA A 36 23.86 -11.70 -7.21
C ALA A 36 24.89 -11.22 -6.17
N ASP A 37 26.16 -11.16 -6.57
CA ASP A 37 27.25 -10.69 -5.71
C ASP A 37 27.05 -9.18 -5.42
N GLU A 38 26.76 -8.38 -6.44
CA GLU A 38 26.42 -6.95 -6.30
C GLU A 38 25.27 -6.72 -5.30
N ARG A 39 24.17 -7.49 -5.41
CA ARG A 39 23.06 -7.39 -4.47
C ARG A 39 23.46 -7.76 -3.05
N ARG A 40 24.28 -8.78 -2.88
CA ARG A 40 24.79 -9.18 -1.59
C ARG A 40 25.68 -8.11 -0.96
N ASP A 41 26.60 -7.56 -1.72
CA ASP A 41 27.54 -6.53 -1.24
C ASP A 41 26.79 -5.25 -0.82
N ASN A 42 25.65 -4.96 -1.48
CA ASN A 42 24.79 -3.83 -1.14
C ASN A 42 23.75 -4.13 -0.05
N LEU A 43 23.73 -5.33 0.53
CA LEU A 43 22.69 -5.72 1.50
C LEU A 43 22.65 -4.80 2.73
N GLY A 44 23.81 -4.35 3.22
CA GLY A 44 23.92 -3.42 4.35
C GLY A 44 23.77 -1.95 3.95
N HIS A 45 23.76 -1.65 2.65
CA HIS A 45 23.65 -0.28 2.17
C HIS A 45 22.18 0.15 2.11
N GLN A 46 21.84 1.23 2.81
CA GLN A 46 20.49 1.79 2.83
C GLN A 46 20.52 3.12 2.06
N PRO A 47 20.17 3.12 0.75
CA PRO A 47 20.29 4.30 -0.09
C PRO A 47 19.19 5.34 0.16
N VAL A 48 18.16 4.97 0.91
CA VAL A 48 17.03 5.86 1.22
C VAL A 48 17.23 6.46 2.60
N GLU A 49 17.51 7.75 2.63
CA GLU A 49 17.55 8.54 3.85
C GLU A 49 16.28 9.38 3.94
N LEU A 50 15.59 9.27 5.09
CA LEU A 50 14.41 10.08 5.35
C LEU A 50 14.86 11.40 5.97
N VAL A 51 14.74 12.48 5.19
CA VAL A 51 15.01 13.84 5.68
C VAL A 51 13.69 14.51 5.99
N PHE A 52 13.46 14.79 7.25
CA PHE A 52 12.31 15.54 7.71
C PHE A 52 12.65 17.03 7.80
N GLY A 53 11.71 17.88 7.43
CA GLY A 53 11.86 19.33 7.60
C GLY A 53 11.97 19.73 9.08
N ASP A 54 12.52 20.91 9.32
CA ASP A 54 12.64 21.49 10.65
C ASP A 54 11.28 21.55 11.34
N GLY A 55 11.23 21.11 12.60
CA GLY A 55 10.01 21.11 13.39
C GLY A 55 9.05 19.95 13.10
N PHE A 56 9.41 18.99 12.25
CA PHE A 56 8.59 17.78 12.04
C PHE A 56 8.45 17.00 13.35
N SER A 57 7.22 16.86 13.82
CA SER A 57 6.90 16.17 15.09
C SER A 57 6.40 14.75 14.91
N GLY A 58 6.03 14.35 13.69
CA GLY A 58 5.36 13.10 13.40
C GLY A 58 3.92 13.00 13.93
N ARG A 59 3.35 14.08 14.44
CA ARG A 59 1.98 14.10 14.99
C ARG A 59 0.99 14.57 13.95
N MET A 60 -0.17 13.91 13.88
CA MET A 60 -1.25 14.28 12.95
C MET A 60 -1.72 15.71 13.14
N SER A 61 -1.76 16.20 14.38
CA SER A 61 -2.18 17.58 14.68
C SER A 61 -1.28 18.67 14.09
N GLN A 62 -0.06 18.33 13.70
CA GLN A 62 0.84 19.28 13.03
C GLN A 62 0.33 19.65 11.63
N TYR A 63 -0.47 18.80 11.02
CA TYR A 63 -1.03 18.95 9.68
C TYR A 63 -2.55 19.13 9.69
N ASP A 64 -3.10 19.56 10.81
CA ASP A 64 -4.55 19.72 11.02
C ASP A 64 -5.37 18.43 10.75
N LEU A 65 -4.71 17.28 10.77
CA LEU A 65 -5.37 15.99 10.62
C LEU A 65 -6.09 15.60 11.91
N ASN A 66 -7.42 15.49 11.83
CA ASN A 66 -8.25 15.14 12.98
C ASN A 66 -8.85 13.73 12.84
N PRO A 67 -8.24 12.70 13.43
CA PRO A 67 -8.80 11.35 13.41
C PRO A 67 -10.11 11.20 14.20
N ALA A 68 -10.51 12.19 14.98
CA ALA A 68 -11.76 12.20 15.71
C ALA A 68 -12.90 12.99 15.03
N ARG A 69 -12.68 13.44 13.78
CA ARG A 69 -13.71 14.14 13.01
C ARG A 69 -15.01 13.34 12.99
N ARG A 70 -16.14 14.03 13.13
CA ARG A 70 -17.48 13.44 13.07
C ARG A 70 -18.39 14.15 12.06
N GLU A 71 -18.05 15.36 11.69
CA GLU A 71 -18.83 16.17 10.79
C GLU A 71 -18.47 15.87 9.33
N ALA A 72 -19.47 15.86 8.46
CA ALA A 72 -19.28 15.74 7.04
C ALA A 72 -18.65 17.03 6.47
N SER A 73 -17.76 16.86 5.53
CA SER A 73 -17.13 18.00 4.83
C SER A 73 -17.93 18.46 3.60
N GLY A 74 -18.75 17.58 3.06
CA GLY A 74 -19.44 17.77 1.80
C GLY A 74 -18.58 17.51 0.56
N ILE A 75 -17.30 17.21 0.71
CA ILE A 75 -16.39 16.86 -0.38
C ILE A 75 -16.24 15.34 -0.38
N ARG A 76 -16.69 14.67 -1.44
CA ARG A 76 -16.79 13.21 -1.47
C ARG A 76 -15.71 12.54 -2.29
N ALA A 77 -15.18 11.45 -1.76
CA ALA A 77 -14.28 10.54 -2.47
C ALA A 77 -14.89 9.15 -2.57
N ALA A 78 -14.94 8.58 -3.77
CA ALA A 78 -15.30 7.18 -3.97
C ALA A 78 -14.05 6.33 -4.01
N VAL A 79 -14.00 5.28 -3.19
CA VAL A 79 -12.97 4.25 -3.22
C VAL A 79 -13.56 3.04 -3.94
N ILE A 80 -13.07 2.79 -5.16
CA ILE A 80 -13.58 1.72 -6.01
C ILE A 80 -12.79 0.44 -5.71
N ARG A 81 -13.52 -0.65 -5.50
CA ARG A 81 -12.92 -1.95 -5.24
C ARG A 81 -13.64 -3.09 -5.94
N GLU A 82 -12.93 -4.19 -6.12
CA GLU A 82 -13.42 -5.46 -6.63
C GLU A 82 -12.81 -6.60 -5.80
N LYS A 83 -13.27 -7.82 -5.96
CA LYS A 83 -12.66 -8.99 -5.30
C LYS A 83 -11.16 -9.04 -5.61
N GLY A 84 -10.34 -9.26 -4.60
CA GLY A 84 -8.88 -9.27 -4.70
C GLY A 84 -8.22 -7.90 -4.63
N THR A 85 -8.99 -6.81 -4.49
CA THR A 85 -8.47 -5.48 -4.18
C THR A 85 -7.87 -5.48 -2.77
N ASN A 86 -6.77 -4.76 -2.60
CA ASN A 86 -6.12 -4.57 -1.31
C ASN A 86 -6.08 -3.08 -0.93
N SER A 87 -5.99 -2.83 0.38
CA SER A 87 -5.79 -1.50 0.96
C SER A 87 -6.95 -0.52 0.74
N GLU A 88 -8.16 -1.01 0.46
CA GLU A 88 -9.34 -0.15 0.33
C GLU A 88 -9.67 0.56 1.64
N ARG A 89 -9.45 -0.08 2.79
CA ARG A 89 -9.70 0.52 4.12
C ARG A 89 -8.68 1.60 4.44
N GLU A 90 -7.42 1.34 4.15
CA GLU A 90 -6.34 2.29 4.34
C GLU A 90 -6.52 3.49 3.42
N MET A 91 -6.92 3.28 2.18
CA MET A 91 -7.23 4.36 1.23
C MET A 91 -8.42 5.18 1.72
N ALA A 92 -9.50 4.54 2.16
CA ALA A 92 -10.66 5.21 2.73
C ALA A 92 -10.27 6.05 3.97
N TYR A 93 -9.44 5.49 4.84
CA TYR A 93 -8.98 6.20 6.03
C TYR A 93 -8.06 7.38 5.68
N ALA A 94 -7.19 7.23 4.69
CA ALA A 94 -6.35 8.33 4.22
C ALA A 94 -7.17 9.50 3.64
N PHE A 95 -8.18 9.21 2.81
CA PHE A 95 -9.12 10.22 2.31
C PHE A 95 -9.90 10.89 3.44
N TRP A 96 -10.36 10.11 4.40
CA TRP A 96 -11.10 10.64 5.54
C TRP A 96 -10.22 11.55 6.41
N LEU A 97 -8.96 11.20 6.66
CA LEU A 97 -7.99 12.06 7.32
C LEU A 97 -7.72 13.34 6.53
N ALA A 98 -7.67 13.23 5.21
CA ALA A 98 -7.49 14.39 4.32
C ALA A 98 -8.74 15.28 4.21
N GLY A 99 -9.84 14.95 4.92
CA GLY A 99 -11.03 15.76 5.00
C GLY A 99 -12.17 15.36 4.08
N PHE A 100 -12.07 14.26 3.32
CA PHE A 100 -13.14 13.80 2.45
C PHE A 100 -14.19 12.99 3.21
N ASP A 101 -15.43 13.02 2.72
CA ASP A 101 -16.46 12.06 3.06
C ASP A 101 -16.34 10.89 2.08
N VAL A 102 -16.14 9.67 2.60
CA VAL A 102 -15.74 8.53 1.77
C VAL A 102 -16.91 7.61 1.48
N LYS A 103 -17.06 7.24 0.18
CA LYS A 103 -17.96 6.18 -0.28
C LYS A 103 -17.13 4.94 -0.63
N ASP A 104 -17.50 3.80 -0.09
CA ASP A 104 -17.01 2.49 -0.51
C ASP A 104 -17.89 1.97 -1.66
N VAL A 105 -17.30 1.79 -2.83
CA VAL A 105 -18.02 1.45 -4.05
C VAL A 105 -17.44 0.19 -4.67
N THR A 106 -18.30 -0.80 -4.92
CA THR A 106 -17.89 -2.01 -5.62
C THR A 106 -18.19 -1.91 -7.12
N MET A 107 -17.48 -2.68 -7.92
CA MET A 107 -17.81 -2.81 -9.35
C MET A 107 -19.24 -3.29 -9.56
N THR A 108 -19.78 -4.14 -8.68
CA THR A 108 -21.16 -4.60 -8.73
C THR A 108 -22.15 -3.44 -8.54
N ASP A 109 -21.82 -2.44 -7.72
CA ASP A 109 -22.68 -1.27 -7.52
C ASP A 109 -22.76 -0.44 -8.79
N LEU A 110 -21.63 -0.25 -9.47
CA LEU A 110 -21.57 0.50 -10.74
C LEU A 110 -22.29 -0.25 -11.86
N VAL A 111 -21.98 -1.52 -12.06
CA VAL A 111 -22.56 -2.36 -13.10
C VAL A 111 -24.08 -2.50 -12.95
N SER A 112 -24.59 -2.57 -11.73
CA SER A 112 -26.03 -2.66 -11.45
C SER A 112 -26.76 -1.32 -11.46
N GLY A 113 -26.05 -0.21 -11.62
CA GLY A 113 -26.63 1.13 -11.56
C GLY A 113 -27.05 1.58 -10.16
N ARG A 114 -26.66 0.87 -9.11
CA ARG A 114 -26.88 1.30 -7.71
C ARG A 114 -26.04 2.52 -7.34
N GLU A 115 -24.93 2.70 -8.02
CA GLU A 115 -24.04 3.83 -7.85
C GLU A 115 -23.69 4.41 -9.21
N THR A 116 -23.74 5.75 -9.34
CA THR A 116 -23.47 6.47 -10.59
C THR A 116 -22.22 7.35 -10.51
N LEU A 117 -21.69 7.58 -9.33
CA LEU A 117 -20.55 8.46 -9.03
C LEU A 117 -20.79 9.96 -9.36
N GLU A 118 -22.03 10.36 -9.67
CA GLU A 118 -22.36 11.76 -10.03
C GLU A 118 -22.16 12.73 -8.87
N ASP A 119 -22.20 12.23 -7.63
CA ASP A 119 -22.10 13.03 -6.41
C ASP A 119 -20.70 13.01 -5.78
N VAL A 120 -19.67 12.52 -6.48
CA VAL A 120 -18.32 12.47 -5.97
C VAL A 120 -17.37 13.45 -6.65
N ASN A 121 -16.40 13.93 -5.91
CA ASN A 121 -15.40 14.88 -6.38
C ASN A 121 -14.08 14.19 -6.77
N VAL A 122 -13.80 13.02 -6.17
CA VAL A 122 -12.58 12.24 -6.37
C VAL A 122 -12.93 10.77 -6.49
N ILE A 123 -12.28 10.08 -7.42
CA ILE A 123 -12.39 8.63 -7.59
C ILE A 123 -11.00 8.01 -7.41
N ALA A 124 -10.90 7.01 -6.56
CA ALA A 124 -9.67 6.25 -6.33
C ALA A 124 -9.89 4.77 -6.60
N PHE A 125 -9.01 4.18 -7.39
CA PHE A 125 -8.95 2.74 -7.62
C PHE A 125 -7.84 2.14 -6.78
N CYS A 126 -8.19 1.23 -5.87
CA CYS A 126 -7.19 0.54 -5.08
C CYS A 126 -6.54 -0.58 -5.89
N GLY A 127 -5.23 -0.76 -5.68
CA GLY A 127 -4.47 -1.84 -6.28
C GLY A 127 -4.78 -3.21 -5.67
N GLY A 128 -4.06 -4.22 -6.10
CA GLY A 128 -4.18 -5.60 -5.66
C GLY A 128 -4.40 -6.55 -6.83
N PHE A 129 -4.67 -7.80 -6.50
CA PHE A 129 -4.92 -8.85 -7.50
C PHE A 129 -6.41 -8.94 -7.87
N SER A 130 -6.99 -7.81 -8.29
CA SER A 130 -8.40 -7.76 -8.67
C SER A 130 -8.71 -8.80 -9.75
N ASN A 131 -9.85 -9.48 -9.61
CA ASN A 131 -10.27 -10.57 -10.49
C ASN A 131 -9.23 -11.69 -10.62
N SER A 132 -8.51 -12.01 -9.53
CA SER A 132 -7.43 -13.01 -9.49
C SER A 132 -6.28 -12.72 -10.45
N ASP A 133 -6.05 -11.44 -10.73
CA ASP A 133 -5.02 -10.92 -11.64
C ASP A 133 -5.15 -11.44 -13.09
N VAL A 134 -6.31 -11.92 -13.47
CA VAL A 134 -6.57 -12.35 -14.85
C VAL A 134 -6.37 -11.17 -15.79
N LEU A 135 -5.59 -11.37 -16.84
CA LEU A 135 -5.19 -10.35 -17.81
C LEU A 135 -4.48 -9.12 -17.19
N GLY A 136 -3.95 -9.26 -15.96
CA GLY A 136 -3.27 -8.18 -15.27
C GLY A 136 -4.25 -7.17 -14.67
N SER A 137 -5.16 -7.63 -13.82
CA SER A 137 -6.12 -6.87 -12.98
C SER A 137 -6.80 -5.67 -13.64
N ALA A 138 -6.03 -4.65 -14.02
CA ALA A 138 -6.56 -3.41 -14.61
C ALA A 138 -7.35 -3.62 -15.91
N LYS A 139 -7.04 -4.64 -16.70
CA LYS A 139 -7.80 -4.96 -17.91
C LYS A 139 -9.21 -5.48 -17.60
N GLY A 140 -9.36 -6.21 -16.48
CA GLY A 140 -10.69 -6.61 -15.99
C GLY A 140 -11.54 -5.40 -15.62
N TRP A 141 -10.96 -4.41 -14.94
CA TRP A 141 -11.64 -3.15 -14.64
C TRP A 141 -12.05 -2.42 -15.91
N ALA A 142 -11.09 -2.21 -16.83
CA ALA A 142 -11.34 -1.52 -18.09
C ALA A 142 -12.43 -2.22 -18.90
N GLY A 143 -12.41 -3.55 -18.98
CA GLY A 143 -13.44 -4.33 -19.66
C GLY A 143 -14.83 -4.16 -19.05
N ALA A 144 -14.93 -4.14 -17.71
CA ALA A 144 -16.20 -3.92 -17.04
C ALA A 144 -16.78 -2.54 -17.34
N PHE A 145 -15.96 -1.50 -17.38
CA PHE A 145 -16.43 -0.15 -17.73
C PHE A 145 -16.75 0.04 -19.22
N LEU A 146 -15.99 -0.59 -20.11
CA LEU A 146 -16.13 -0.38 -21.56
C LEU A 146 -17.25 -1.21 -22.19
N TYR A 147 -17.54 -2.39 -21.66
CA TYR A 147 -18.39 -3.37 -22.30
C TYR A 147 -19.63 -3.76 -21.49
N ASN A 148 -19.80 -3.18 -20.32
CA ASN A 148 -21.06 -3.34 -19.60
C ASN A 148 -22.06 -2.32 -20.15
N PRO A 149 -23.28 -2.76 -20.57
CA PRO A 149 -24.29 -1.87 -21.12
C PRO A 149 -24.84 -0.87 -20.11
#